data_2d4f736f14a0c3e68dcb798c9134547c
#
_entry.id   2d4f736f14a0c3e68dcb798c9134547c
#
_cell.length_a   1.000
_cell.length_b   1.000
_cell.length_c   1.000
_cell.angle_alpha   90.00
_cell.angle_beta   90.00
_cell.angle_gamma   90.00
#
_symmetry.space_group_name_H-M   'P 1'
#
loop_
_entity.id
_entity.type
_entity.pdbx_description
1 polymer ?
#
loop_
_entity_poly.entity_id
_entity_poly.type
_entity_poly.pdbx_seq_one_letter_code
_entity_poly.pdbx_strand_id
1 'polypeptide(L)'
;MARNRSRRDDNLRRQVAYLAARLMAEEGIADYAFAKQKAARQAGLADSHGLPDNREIEAALREYQGLYQSASQPAELKHLREVAVKVMREFAGFNPLLVGSVLNGTANQFSDITLQLFADDPKSLALFLLNRRYRFEQDERRVRLGDDWARVPQYYLEVDGAPVTLAVYSRGDEHLAPRSRPESDGPQRARLADVEALLGR
;
A
#
# COMPACT_ATOMS: atom_id res chain seq x y z
N MET A 1 24.46 1.02 33.63
CA MET A 1 24.79 0.51 32.26
C MET A 1 23.55 0.23 31.38
N ALA A 2 22.42 -0.22 31.89
CA ALA A 2 21.19 -0.51 31.12
C ALA A 2 20.60 0.72 30.36
N ARG A 3 20.56 1.90 31.00
CA ARG A 3 19.98 3.14 30.45
C ARG A 3 20.71 3.68 29.20
N ASN A 4 22.01 3.39 29.06
CA ASN A 4 22.81 3.85 27.92
C ASN A 4 22.66 2.89 26.72
N ARG A 5 22.39 1.62 26.99
CA ARG A 5 22.13 0.59 25.96
C ARG A 5 20.77 0.84 25.29
N SER A 6 19.73 1.10 26.09
CA SER A 6 18.38 1.45 25.58
C SER A 6 18.39 2.67 24.65
N ARG A 7 19.07 3.76 25.02
CA ARG A 7 19.16 4.96 24.16
C ARG A 7 19.92 4.71 22.86
N ARG A 8 20.90 3.84 22.87
CA ARG A 8 21.65 3.46 21.65
C ARG A 8 20.79 2.63 20.72
N ASP A 9 20.02 1.71 21.27
CA ASP A 9 19.08 0.86 20.52
C ASP A 9 17.94 1.71 19.92
N ASP A 10 17.40 2.68 20.66
CA ASP A 10 16.36 3.59 20.17
C ASP A 10 16.87 4.49 19.03
N ASN A 11 18.11 5.00 19.13
CA ASN A 11 18.69 5.82 18.07
C ASN A 11 18.93 5.00 16.79
N LEU A 12 19.39 3.77 16.95
CA LEU A 12 19.64 2.87 15.84
C LEU A 12 18.33 2.48 15.15
N ARG A 13 17.29 2.22 15.93
CA ARG A 13 15.94 1.93 15.44
C ARG A 13 15.38 3.10 14.62
N ARG A 14 15.52 4.33 15.10
CA ARG A 14 15.12 5.55 14.34
C ARG A 14 15.92 5.73 13.07
N GLN A 15 17.21 5.44 13.10
CA GLN A 15 18.07 5.51 11.90
C GLN A 15 17.62 4.51 10.84
N VAL A 16 17.29 3.27 11.22
CA VAL A 16 16.75 2.27 10.29
C VAL A 16 15.40 2.69 9.75
N ALA A 17 14.52 3.24 10.59
CA ALA A 17 13.22 3.77 10.14
C ALA A 17 13.38 4.88 9.10
N TYR A 18 14.26 5.83 9.34
CA TYR A 18 14.55 6.92 8.40
C TYR A 18 15.15 6.41 7.09
N LEU A 19 16.13 5.49 7.13
CA LEU A 19 16.72 4.90 5.93
C LEU A 19 15.68 4.09 5.13
N ALA A 20 14.82 3.32 5.79
CA ALA A 20 13.74 2.60 5.14
C ALA A 20 12.74 3.56 4.47
N ALA A 21 12.35 4.63 5.17
CA ALA A 21 11.49 5.68 4.64
C ALA A 21 12.08 6.36 3.39
N ARG A 22 13.38 6.68 3.42
CA ARG A 22 14.09 7.24 2.28
C ARG A 22 14.10 6.29 1.08
N LEU A 23 14.41 5.00 1.30
CA LEU A 23 14.37 3.98 0.25
C LEU A 23 12.98 3.84 -0.38
N MET A 24 11.93 3.91 0.44
CA MET A 24 10.54 3.88 -0.05
C MET A 24 10.19 5.13 -0.86
N ALA A 25 10.64 6.30 -0.41
CA ALA A 25 10.35 7.58 -1.07
C ALA A 25 11.13 7.80 -2.36
N GLU A 26 12.41 7.40 -2.41
CA GLU A 26 13.32 7.70 -3.51
C GLU A 26 13.44 6.55 -4.53
N GLU A 27 13.41 5.30 -4.05
CA GLU A 27 13.61 4.13 -4.91
C GLU A 27 12.29 3.38 -5.23
N GLY A 28 11.14 3.85 -4.73
CA GLY A 28 9.84 3.25 -5.00
C GLY A 28 9.63 1.89 -4.33
N ILE A 29 10.36 1.57 -3.27
CA ILE A 29 10.20 0.30 -2.56
C ILE A 29 8.87 0.32 -1.81
N ALA A 30 7.87 -0.43 -2.29
CA ALA A 30 6.55 -0.51 -1.67
C ALA A 30 6.50 -1.49 -0.48
N ASP A 31 7.35 -2.51 -0.46
CA ASP A 31 7.38 -3.55 0.57
C ASP A 31 8.19 -3.09 1.80
N TYR A 32 7.51 -2.96 2.93
CA TYR A 32 8.10 -2.51 4.20
C TYR A 32 9.11 -3.50 4.76
N ALA A 33 8.90 -4.80 4.58
CA ALA A 33 9.83 -5.81 5.08
C ALA A 33 11.14 -5.74 4.28
N PHE A 34 11.04 -5.57 2.97
CA PHE A 34 12.20 -5.40 2.10
C PHE A 34 12.93 -4.08 2.38
N ALA A 35 12.19 -2.96 2.48
CA ALA A 35 12.77 -1.65 2.83
C ALA A 35 13.50 -1.69 4.17
N LYS A 36 12.89 -2.31 5.19
CA LYS A 36 13.46 -2.52 6.52
C LYS A 36 14.76 -3.32 6.48
N GLN A 37 14.76 -4.46 5.79
CA GLN A 37 15.94 -5.30 5.67
C GLN A 37 17.08 -4.58 4.92
N LYS A 38 16.78 -3.88 3.82
CA LYS A 38 17.76 -3.12 3.05
C LYS A 38 18.34 -1.99 3.89
N ALA A 39 17.51 -1.25 4.63
CA ALA A 39 17.93 -0.20 5.54
C ALA A 39 18.81 -0.72 6.69
N ALA A 40 18.43 -1.85 7.30
CA ALA A 40 19.22 -2.48 8.36
C ALA A 40 20.63 -2.87 7.88
N ARG A 41 20.73 -3.44 6.69
CA ARG A 41 22.05 -3.76 6.07
C ARG A 41 22.87 -2.50 5.83
N GLN A 42 22.28 -1.42 5.34
CA GLN A 42 22.97 -0.14 5.15
C GLN A 42 23.45 0.49 6.47
N ALA A 43 22.67 0.28 7.56
CA ALA A 43 23.04 0.72 8.90
C ALA A 43 24.10 -0.18 9.59
N GLY A 44 24.56 -1.25 8.92
CA GLY A 44 25.54 -2.20 9.49
C GLY A 44 24.96 -3.14 10.55
N LEU A 45 23.62 -3.33 10.54
CA LEU A 45 22.92 -4.23 11.44
C LEU A 45 22.76 -5.60 10.78
N ALA A 46 23.52 -6.58 11.27
CA ALA A 46 23.45 -7.95 10.78
C ALA A 46 22.22 -8.72 11.35
N ASP A 47 21.72 -8.33 12.52
CA ASP A 47 20.68 -9.07 13.25
C ASP A 47 19.40 -8.27 13.45
N SER A 48 18.27 -8.97 13.30
CA SER A 48 16.90 -8.45 13.33
C SER A 48 16.37 -8.00 14.69
N HIS A 49 17.20 -7.90 15.72
CA HIS A 49 16.79 -7.48 17.05
C HIS A 49 16.72 -5.95 17.12
N GLY A 50 15.52 -5.44 17.42
CA GLY A 50 15.32 -3.99 17.58
C GLY A 50 15.01 -3.23 16.28
N LEU A 51 14.59 -3.91 15.20
CA LEU A 51 14.15 -3.24 13.98
C LEU A 51 12.85 -2.44 14.21
N PRO A 52 12.66 -1.30 13.50
CA PRO A 52 11.45 -0.53 13.60
C PRO A 52 10.23 -1.33 13.14
N ASP A 53 9.09 -1.07 13.72
CA ASP A 53 7.81 -1.57 13.21
C ASP A 53 7.36 -0.77 11.97
N ASN A 54 6.24 -1.18 11.37
CA ASN A 54 5.77 -0.52 10.15
C ASN A 54 5.20 0.89 10.44
N ARG A 55 4.70 1.14 11.65
CA ARG A 55 4.21 2.48 12.06
C ARG A 55 5.36 3.47 12.15
N GLU A 56 6.48 3.06 12.73
CA GLU A 56 7.67 3.90 12.84
C GLU A 56 8.23 4.25 11.47
N ILE A 57 8.24 3.29 10.54
CA ILE A 57 8.66 3.55 9.15
C ILE A 57 7.66 4.46 8.45
N GLU A 58 6.36 4.26 8.62
CA GLU A 58 5.32 5.10 8.02
C GLU A 58 5.38 6.53 8.55
N ALA A 59 5.60 6.71 9.86
CA ALA A 59 5.80 8.02 10.47
C ALA A 59 7.04 8.72 9.89
N ALA A 60 8.17 8.00 9.79
CA ALA A 60 9.39 8.51 9.18
C ALA A 60 9.21 8.83 7.69
N LEU A 61 8.40 8.05 6.97
CA LEU A 61 8.09 8.30 5.55
C LEU A 61 7.28 9.59 5.37
N ARG A 62 6.26 9.82 6.21
CA ARG A 62 5.50 11.08 6.19
C ARG A 62 6.37 12.28 6.51
N GLU A 63 7.24 12.17 7.51
CA GLU A 63 8.20 13.21 7.85
C GLU A 63 9.15 13.50 6.69
N TYR A 64 9.72 12.45 6.07
CA TYR A 64 10.61 12.56 4.92
C TYR A 64 9.91 13.26 3.74
N GLN A 65 8.71 12.83 3.39
CA GLN A 65 7.91 13.41 2.30
C GLN A 65 7.56 14.88 2.59
N GLY A 66 7.20 15.21 3.82
CA GLY A 66 6.94 16.59 4.23
C GLY A 66 8.16 17.51 4.10
N LEU A 67 9.37 16.99 4.35
CA LEU A 67 10.61 17.76 4.26
C LEU A 67 11.14 17.87 2.83
N TYR A 68 11.11 16.79 2.06
CA TYR A 68 11.83 16.69 0.78
C TYR A 68 10.94 16.60 -0.45
N GLN A 69 9.67 16.21 -0.29
CA GLN A 69 8.71 16.02 -1.40
C GLN A 69 7.44 16.86 -1.24
N SER A 70 7.46 17.89 -0.40
CA SER A 70 6.30 18.73 -0.08
C SER A 70 5.66 19.42 -1.29
N ALA A 71 6.41 19.66 -2.35
CA ALA A 71 5.91 20.29 -3.57
C ALA A 71 5.27 19.30 -4.55
N SER A 72 5.77 18.06 -4.65
CA SER A 72 5.36 17.08 -5.67
C SER A 72 4.40 16.02 -5.13
N GLN A 73 4.65 15.52 -3.93
CA GLN A 73 3.90 14.39 -3.36
C GLN A 73 2.40 14.69 -3.18
N PRO A 74 1.95 15.88 -2.71
CA PRO A 74 0.52 16.16 -2.57
C PRO A 74 -0.23 16.20 -3.90
N ALA A 75 0.40 16.70 -4.96
CA ALA A 75 -0.20 16.75 -6.30
C ALA A 75 -0.35 15.34 -6.87
N GLU A 76 0.69 14.51 -6.73
CA GLU A 76 0.68 13.11 -7.14
C GLU A 76 -0.36 12.29 -6.37
N LEU A 77 -0.41 12.42 -5.05
CA LEU A 77 -1.41 11.74 -4.22
C LEU A 77 -2.83 12.13 -4.62
N LYS A 78 -3.07 13.42 -4.91
CA LYS A 78 -4.36 13.90 -5.37
C LYS A 78 -4.73 13.26 -6.71
N HIS A 79 -3.83 13.24 -7.68
CA HIS A 79 -4.01 12.58 -8.97
C HIS A 79 -4.36 11.11 -8.82
N LEU A 80 -3.57 10.35 -8.04
CA LEU A 80 -3.82 8.93 -7.78
C LEU A 80 -5.18 8.68 -7.14
N ARG A 81 -5.63 9.55 -6.23
CA ARG A 81 -6.97 9.46 -5.63
C ARG A 81 -8.08 9.77 -6.62
N GLU A 82 -7.91 10.75 -7.51
CA GLU A 82 -8.87 11.05 -8.58
C GLU A 82 -9.02 9.87 -9.53
N VAL A 83 -7.92 9.25 -9.95
CA VAL A 83 -7.95 8.02 -10.75
C VAL A 83 -8.58 6.86 -9.96
N ALA A 84 -8.26 6.70 -8.67
CA ALA A 84 -8.87 5.68 -7.82
C ALA A 84 -10.40 5.82 -7.77
N VAL A 85 -10.93 7.04 -7.59
CA VAL A 85 -12.37 7.32 -7.61
C VAL A 85 -12.99 6.92 -8.95
N LYS A 86 -12.36 7.26 -10.08
CA LYS A 86 -12.81 6.89 -11.42
C LYS A 86 -12.90 5.37 -11.57
N VAL A 87 -11.83 4.66 -11.21
CA VAL A 87 -11.78 3.19 -11.27
C VAL A 87 -12.81 2.57 -10.34
N MET A 88 -12.94 3.04 -9.10
CA MET A 88 -13.92 2.51 -8.14
C MET A 88 -15.37 2.68 -8.63
N ARG A 89 -15.69 3.79 -9.30
CA ARG A 89 -17.02 3.99 -9.92
C ARG A 89 -17.25 3.00 -11.05
N GLU A 90 -16.26 2.80 -11.92
CA GLU A 90 -16.38 1.88 -13.06
C GLU A 90 -16.53 0.42 -12.61
N PHE A 91 -15.81 0.05 -11.55
CA PHE A 91 -15.83 -1.29 -10.99
C PHE A 91 -16.84 -1.46 -9.84
N ALA A 92 -17.85 -0.57 -9.71
CA ALA A 92 -18.82 -0.57 -8.61
C ALA A 92 -19.52 -1.93 -8.41
N GLY A 93 -19.78 -2.69 -9.50
CA GLY A 93 -20.37 -4.03 -9.44
C GLY A 93 -19.54 -5.08 -8.68
N PHE A 94 -18.27 -4.79 -8.42
CA PHE A 94 -17.34 -5.64 -7.70
C PHE A 94 -17.04 -5.15 -6.28
N ASN A 95 -17.81 -4.20 -5.72
CA ASN A 95 -17.64 -3.64 -4.37
C ASN A 95 -16.20 -3.20 -4.07
N PRO A 96 -15.61 -2.28 -4.84
CA PRO A 96 -14.21 -1.90 -4.70
C PRO A 96 -13.92 -1.23 -3.35
N LEU A 97 -12.80 -1.63 -2.73
CA LEU A 97 -12.24 -1.00 -1.54
C LEU A 97 -10.81 -0.54 -1.84
N LEU A 98 -10.53 0.75 -1.66
CA LEU A 98 -9.18 1.30 -1.76
C LEU A 98 -8.36 0.89 -0.54
N VAL A 99 -7.12 0.47 -0.78
CA VAL A 99 -6.15 0.09 0.26
C VAL A 99 -4.76 0.68 -0.06
N GLY A 100 -3.82 0.57 0.87
CA GLY A 100 -2.42 0.87 0.65
C GLY A 100 -2.05 2.36 0.71
N SER A 101 -0.94 2.72 0.04
CA SER A 101 -0.30 4.03 0.15
C SER A 101 -1.17 5.20 -0.31
N VAL A 102 -1.99 5.00 -1.35
CA VAL A 102 -2.91 6.02 -1.87
C VAL A 102 -3.98 6.36 -0.82
N LEU A 103 -4.51 5.35 -0.12
CA LEU A 103 -5.44 5.57 0.98
C LEU A 103 -4.74 6.26 2.15
N ASN A 104 -3.60 5.73 2.59
CA ASN A 104 -2.88 6.21 3.78
C ASN A 104 -2.20 7.57 3.60
N GLY A 105 -2.12 8.07 2.36
CA GLY A 105 -1.54 9.37 2.06
C GLY A 105 -0.01 9.37 1.92
N THR A 106 0.63 8.19 1.83
CA THR A 106 2.08 8.04 1.63
C THR A 106 2.47 7.71 0.19
N ALA A 107 1.51 7.72 -0.74
CA ALA A 107 1.76 7.46 -2.15
C ALA A 107 2.64 8.54 -2.79
N ASN A 108 3.43 8.11 -3.76
CA ASN A 108 4.32 8.94 -4.58
C ASN A 108 4.26 8.47 -6.04
N GLN A 109 5.12 9.02 -6.92
CA GLN A 109 5.20 8.69 -8.34
C GLN A 109 5.46 7.21 -8.69
N PHE A 110 5.86 6.40 -7.72
CA PHE A 110 6.11 4.96 -7.89
C PHE A 110 4.98 4.10 -7.31
N SER A 111 3.91 4.72 -6.82
CA SER A 111 2.87 4.00 -6.08
C SER A 111 1.75 3.55 -6.99
N ASP A 112 1.32 2.30 -6.80
CA ASP A 112 0.14 1.75 -7.46
C ASP A 112 -1.14 2.10 -6.68
N ILE A 113 -2.22 2.29 -7.42
CA ILE A 113 -3.57 2.30 -6.85
C ILE A 113 -3.96 0.84 -6.60
N THR A 114 -4.10 0.44 -5.34
CA THR A 114 -4.48 -0.93 -4.99
C THR A 114 -5.94 -0.99 -4.57
N LEU A 115 -6.74 -1.76 -5.31
CA LEU A 115 -8.15 -2.02 -5.01
C LEU A 115 -8.37 -3.48 -4.67
N GLN A 116 -9.14 -3.73 -3.63
CA GLN A 116 -9.74 -5.03 -3.33
C GLN A 116 -11.12 -5.08 -3.98
N LEU A 117 -11.36 -6.09 -4.79
CA LEU A 117 -12.63 -6.36 -5.47
C LEU A 117 -13.21 -7.67 -4.94
N PHE A 118 -14.53 -7.81 -4.99
CA PHE A 118 -15.23 -8.98 -4.46
C PHE A 118 -16.15 -9.56 -5.51
N ALA A 119 -15.88 -10.81 -5.91
CA ALA A 119 -16.66 -11.54 -6.91
C ALA A 119 -16.74 -13.03 -6.55
N ASP A 120 -17.91 -13.63 -6.76
CA ASP A 120 -18.11 -15.07 -6.52
C ASP A 120 -17.40 -15.91 -7.59
N ASP A 121 -17.32 -15.39 -8.83
CA ASP A 121 -16.52 -15.96 -9.91
C ASP A 121 -15.41 -14.99 -10.32
N PRO A 122 -14.12 -15.33 -10.06
CA PRO A 122 -12.99 -14.50 -10.49
C PRO A 122 -12.95 -14.25 -12.02
N LYS A 123 -13.51 -15.15 -12.82
CA LYS A 123 -13.56 -14.98 -14.29
C LYS A 123 -14.46 -13.83 -14.71
N SER A 124 -15.41 -13.43 -13.86
CA SER A 124 -16.31 -12.32 -14.16
C SER A 124 -15.54 -10.99 -14.31
N LEU A 125 -14.47 -10.78 -13.54
CA LEU A 125 -13.61 -9.61 -13.70
C LEU A 125 -12.81 -9.66 -14.99
N ALA A 126 -12.22 -10.81 -15.34
CA ALA A 126 -11.48 -10.96 -16.59
C ALA A 126 -12.38 -10.64 -17.80
N LEU A 127 -13.60 -11.18 -17.81
CA LEU A 127 -14.60 -10.88 -18.87
C LEU A 127 -14.97 -9.40 -18.90
N PHE A 128 -15.14 -8.77 -17.74
CA PHE A 128 -15.41 -7.33 -17.65
C PHE A 128 -14.28 -6.52 -18.27
N LEU A 129 -13.02 -6.82 -17.91
CA LEU A 129 -11.84 -6.14 -18.43
C LEU A 129 -11.72 -6.29 -19.95
N LEU A 130 -11.93 -7.53 -20.48
CA LEU A 130 -11.91 -7.80 -21.92
C LEU A 130 -13.02 -7.03 -22.65
N ASN A 131 -14.24 -7.03 -22.14
CA ASN A 131 -15.38 -6.32 -22.73
C ASN A 131 -15.16 -4.80 -22.76
N ARG A 132 -14.45 -4.26 -21.78
CA ARG A 132 -14.06 -2.85 -21.72
C ARG A 132 -12.77 -2.53 -22.47
N ARG A 133 -12.15 -3.55 -23.09
CA ARG A 133 -10.90 -3.45 -23.86
C ARG A 133 -9.72 -2.94 -23.05
N TYR A 134 -9.69 -3.24 -21.73
CA TYR A 134 -8.50 -2.99 -20.94
C TYR A 134 -7.37 -3.91 -21.37
N ARG A 135 -6.15 -3.37 -21.42
CA ARG A 135 -4.93 -4.18 -21.43
C ARG A 135 -4.57 -4.46 -19.99
N PHE A 136 -4.34 -5.72 -19.66
CA PHE A 136 -3.99 -6.13 -18.31
C PHE A 136 -3.06 -7.33 -18.32
N GLU A 137 -2.28 -7.44 -17.26
CA GLU A 137 -1.54 -8.64 -16.90
C GLU A 137 -2.27 -9.30 -15.73
N GLN A 138 -2.15 -10.63 -15.64
CA GLN A 138 -2.77 -11.39 -14.55
C GLN A 138 -1.72 -12.26 -13.87
N ASP A 139 -1.77 -12.30 -12.55
CA ASP A 139 -0.96 -13.18 -11.70
C ASP A 139 -1.80 -13.66 -10.50
N GLU A 140 -1.24 -14.55 -9.69
CA GLU A 140 -1.84 -15.00 -8.43
C GLU A 140 -0.89 -14.71 -7.26
N ARG A 141 -1.39 -14.03 -6.26
CA ARG A 141 -0.63 -13.79 -5.02
C ARG A 141 -1.13 -14.67 -3.88
N ARG A 142 -0.19 -15.32 -3.20
CA ARG A 142 -0.51 -16.03 -1.95
C ARG A 142 -0.68 -15.02 -0.82
N VAL A 143 -1.87 -14.99 -0.22
CA VAL A 143 -2.22 -14.09 0.89
C VAL A 143 -2.81 -14.89 2.06
N ARG A 144 -2.69 -14.34 3.26
CA ARG A 144 -3.32 -14.92 4.44
C ARG A 144 -4.73 -14.36 4.57
N LEU A 145 -5.74 -15.24 4.60
CA LEU A 145 -7.15 -14.92 4.85
C LEU A 145 -7.55 -15.54 6.19
N GLY A 146 -7.66 -14.72 7.23
CA GLY A 146 -7.84 -15.23 8.58
C GLY A 146 -6.66 -16.14 8.99
N ASP A 147 -6.93 -17.41 9.26
CA ASP A 147 -5.92 -18.38 9.64
C ASP A 147 -5.36 -19.21 8.46
N ASP A 148 -5.98 -19.14 7.30
CA ASP A 148 -5.64 -19.90 6.10
C ASP A 148 -4.85 -19.09 5.06
N TRP A 149 -4.16 -19.81 4.16
CA TRP A 149 -3.51 -19.23 3.00
C TRP A 149 -4.35 -19.47 1.74
N ALA A 150 -4.65 -18.40 1.02
CA ALA A 150 -5.35 -18.46 -0.26
C ALA A 150 -4.49 -17.88 -1.39
N ARG A 151 -4.77 -18.34 -2.62
CA ARG A 151 -4.27 -17.70 -3.84
C ARG A 151 -5.32 -16.72 -4.31
N VAL A 152 -4.93 -15.46 -4.43
CA VAL A 152 -5.81 -14.36 -4.81
C VAL A 152 -5.38 -13.87 -6.18
N PRO A 153 -6.26 -13.94 -7.19
CA PRO A 153 -6.00 -13.38 -8.50
C PRO A 153 -5.74 -11.88 -8.42
N GLN A 154 -4.71 -11.43 -9.12
CA GLN A 154 -4.37 -10.02 -9.25
C GLN A 154 -4.33 -9.63 -10.71
N TYR A 155 -4.87 -8.47 -11.03
CA TYR A 155 -4.86 -7.88 -12.35
C TYR A 155 -4.14 -6.55 -12.29
N TYR A 156 -3.19 -6.36 -13.20
CA TYR A 156 -2.38 -5.15 -13.30
C TYR A 156 -2.75 -4.44 -14.59
N LEU A 157 -3.14 -3.19 -14.48
CA LEU A 157 -3.54 -2.36 -15.61
C LEU A 157 -3.11 -0.92 -15.38
N GLU A 158 -3.21 -0.10 -16.42
CA GLU A 158 -2.94 1.33 -16.35
C GLU A 158 -4.22 2.10 -16.67
N VAL A 159 -4.52 3.11 -15.88
CA VAL A 159 -5.64 4.03 -16.07
C VAL A 159 -5.15 5.46 -15.92
N ASP A 160 -5.33 6.28 -16.95
CA ASP A 160 -4.92 7.68 -16.98
C ASP A 160 -3.44 7.89 -16.59
N GLY A 161 -2.56 6.95 -16.98
CA GLY A 161 -1.13 6.99 -16.67
C GLY A 161 -0.77 6.49 -15.26
N ALA A 162 -1.75 6.08 -14.46
CA ALA A 162 -1.51 5.52 -13.14
C ALA A 162 -1.59 3.99 -13.13
N PRO A 163 -0.64 3.28 -12.51
CA PRO A 163 -0.71 1.84 -12.35
C PRO A 163 -1.79 1.46 -11.34
N VAL A 164 -2.60 0.47 -11.70
CA VAL A 164 -3.71 -0.03 -10.89
C VAL A 164 -3.57 -1.53 -10.68
N THR A 165 -3.59 -1.94 -9.43
CA THR A 165 -3.61 -3.35 -9.02
C THR A 165 -4.99 -3.71 -8.47
N LEU A 166 -5.66 -4.68 -9.09
CA LEU A 166 -6.95 -5.20 -8.67
C LEU A 166 -6.78 -6.59 -8.07
N ALA A 167 -7.01 -6.75 -6.78
CA ALA A 167 -6.96 -8.04 -6.08
C ALA A 167 -8.40 -8.57 -5.90
N VAL A 168 -8.70 -9.76 -6.42
CA VAL A 168 -10.07 -10.31 -6.44
C VAL A 168 -10.25 -11.35 -5.36
N TYR A 169 -11.14 -11.05 -4.43
CA TYR A 169 -11.53 -11.93 -3.32
C TYR A 169 -12.94 -12.49 -3.55
N SER A 170 -13.27 -13.62 -2.93
CA SER A 170 -14.64 -14.09 -2.85
C SER A 170 -15.49 -13.09 -2.03
N ARG A 171 -16.77 -12.93 -2.35
CA ARG A 171 -17.68 -12.08 -1.57
C ARG A 171 -17.80 -12.53 -0.13
N GLY A 172 -17.76 -13.84 0.12
CA GLY A 172 -17.76 -14.41 1.47
C GLY A 172 -16.52 -14.03 2.30
N ASP A 173 -15.40 -13.72 1.63
CA ASP A 173 -14.12 -13.41 2.27
C ASP A 173 -13.90 -11.89 2.49
N GLU A 174 -14.88 -11.04 2.23
CA GLU A 174 -14.72 -9.59 2.40
C GLU A 174 -14.23 -9.21 3.80
N HIS A 175 -14.71 -9.90 4.83
CA HIS A 175 -14.31 -9.68 6.22
C HIS A 175 -12.92 -10.26 6.55
N LEU A 176 -12.48 -11.29 5.81
CA LEU A 176 -11.19 -11.97 5.98
C LEU A 176 -10.08 -11.37 5.12
N ALA A 177 -10.44 -10.69 4.02
CA ALA A 177 -9.46 -10.12 3.11
C ALA A 177 -8.47 -9.22 3.85
N PRO A 178 -7.17 -9.28 3.53
CA PRO A 178 -6.14 -8.60 4.29
C PRO A 178 -6.44 -7.11 4.40
N ARG A 179 -6.46 -6.61 5.62
CA ARG A 179 -6.47 -5.17 5.86
C ARG A 179 -5.06 -4.66 5.60
N SER A 180 -4.95 -3.48 5.02
CA SER A 180 -3.65 -2.83 4.84
C SER A 180 -3.06 -2.60 6.21
N ARG A 181 -2.13 -3.45 6.60
CA ARG A 181 -1.29 -3.32 7.79
C ARG A 181 -2.04 -3.12 9.10
N PRO A 182 -2.09 -4.15 9.96
CA PRO A 182 -2.67 -4.06 11.31
C PRO A 182 -2.03 -3.00 12.20
N GLU A 183 -0.86 -2.48 11.80
CA GLU A 183 -0.01 -1.58 12.59
C GLU A 183 -0.14 -0.10 12.18
N SER A 184 -0.90 0.26 11.12
CA SER A 184 -1.06 1.66 10.74
C SER A 184 -2.18 2.34 11.51
N ASP A 185 -2.00 3.61 11.87
CA ASP A 185 -2.99 4.43 12.59
C ASP A 185 -4.11 4.96 11.68
N GLY A 186 -4.03 4.71 10.36
CA GLY A 186 -4.98 5.19 9.34
C GLY A 186 -6.06 4.18 8.98
N PRO A 187 -7.04 4.61 8.17
CA PRO A 187 -8.06 3.71 7.63
C PRO A 187 -7.38 2.62 6.80
N GLN A 188 -7.75 1.38 7.06
CA GLN A 188 -7.13 0.22 6.39
C GLN A 188 -7.80 -0.09 5.06
N ARG A 189 -9.04 0.33 4.86
CA ARG A 189 -9.87 0.20 3.68
C ARG A 189 -10.77 1.41 3.57
N ALA A 190 -11.05 1.87 2.37
CA ALA A 190 -11.99 2.95 2.12
C ALA A 190 -12.96 2.58 1.00
N ARG A 191 -14.22 2.88 1.20
CA ARG A 191 -15.26 2.85 0.18
C ARG A 191 -15.18 4.11 -0.67
N LEU A 192 -15.87 4.10 -1.81
CA LEU A 192 -15.88 5.23 -2.75
C LEU A 192 -16.17 6.58 -2.06
N ALA A 193 -17.21 6.64 -1.22
CA ALA A 193 -17.56 7.89 -0.53
C ALA A 193 -16.46 8.41 0.41
N ASP A 194 -15.71 7.49 1.05
CA ASP A 194 -14.59 7.87 1.92
C ASP A 194 -13.43 8.46 1.11
N VAL A 195 -13.16 7.86 -0.08
CA VAL A 195 -12.09 8.35 -0.98
C VAL A 195 -12.47 9.70 -1.57
N GLU A 196 -13.73 9.90 -1.95
CA GLU A 196 -14.24 11.20 -2.42
C GLU A 196 -14.10 12.28 -1.33
N ALA A 197 -14.38 11.94 -0.07
CA ALA A 197 -14.18 12.86 1.05
C ALA A 197 -12.71 13.26 1.27
N LEU A 198 -11.75 12.39 0.90
CA LEU A 198 -10.31 12.72 0.96
C LEU A 198 -9.88 13.74 -0.12
N LEU A 199 -10.63 13.87 -1.21
CA LEU A 199 -10.38 14.84 -2.28
C LEU A 199 -10.99 16.22 -1.99
N GLY A 200 -12.02 16.28 -1.15
CA GLY A 200 -12.71 17.51 -0.77
C GLY A 200 -12.11 18.25 0.44
N ARG A 201 -10.99 17.75 0.96
CA ARG A 201 -10.29 18.35 2.11
C ARG A 201 -9.14 19.24 1.71
#